data_c9929fe65d910c356f746c4b3cd0da9b
#
_entry.id   c9929fe65d910c356f746c4b3cd0da9b
#
_cell.length_a   1.000
_cell.length_b   1.000
_cell.length_c   1.000
_cell.angle_alpha   90.00
_cell.angle_beta   90.00
_cell.angle_gamma   90.00
#
_symmetry.space_group_name_H-M   'P 1'
#
loop_
_entity.id
_entity.type
_entity.pdbx_description
1 polymer ?
#
loop_
_entity_poly.entity_id
_entity_poly.type
_entity_poly.pdbx_seq_one_letter_code
_entity_poly.pdbx_strand_id
1 'polypeptide(L)'
;MNIKQIALPAAIGAALCLLVAQAQQAPAAKPVKLYNTAKQKMLEGKQVFSFTQSRMDPAAYCESAKHYDYTWFEMQHSTLEFADIEKMIATCPHAPAIPMIRLPDAQEWHIQHATDIGVLGIVVPTVDDVDRAREAARWARYPPNGRRSSGQGQAPSIWGINGVNYRNTIDDNMLVVVMIETPTGVANAYDIASVPGIDVVIVGNNDLTQFSGYPATSPEYQDMITKIYNATKKAGKIFGQANFTFATGHPLSKDAFFFQNGPSNDGWQPPAGGGRGYPTPGAAR
;
A
#
# COMPACT_ATOMS: atom_id res chain seq x y z
N MET A 1 -34.76 -44.84 -78.91
CA MET A 1 -33.84 -45.34 -77.89
C MET A 1 -33.93 -44.40 -76.71
N ASN A 2 -34.71 -44.78 -75.70
CA ASN A 2 -35.11 -43.91 -74.57
C ASN A 2 -34.08 -43.99 -73.44
N ILE A 3 -33.48 -42.88 -73.05
CA ILE A 3 -32.67 -42.75 -71.85
C ILE A 3 -33.54 -42.11 -70.78
N LYS A 4 -33.90 -42.91 -69.80
CA LYS A 4 -34.60 -42.43 -68.60
C LYS A 4 -33.61 -41.69 -67.67
N GLN A 5 -33.89 -40.43 -67.40
CA GLN A 5 -33.21 -39.70 -66.37
C GLN A 5 -33.76 -40.14 -65.03
N ILE A 6 -32.88 -40.56 -64.13
CA ILE A 6 -33.18 -40.84 -62.74
C ILE A 6 -32.73 -39.58 -61.92
N ALA A 7 -33.68 -38.88 -61.34
CA ALA A 7 -33.42 -37.77 -60.43
C ALA A 7 -33.17 -38.31 -59.01
N LEU A 8 -32.00 -38.03 -58.43
CA LEU A 8 -31.70 -38.24 -57.01
C LEU A 8 -32.13 -37.01 -56.26
N PRO A 9 -32.84 -37.12 -55.13
CA PRO A 9 -33.05 -35.98 -54.23
C PRO A 9 -31.85 -35.78 -53.31
N ALA A 10 -31.22 -34.63 -53.41
CA ALA A 10 -30.19 -34.21 -52.47
C ALA A 10 -30.85 -33.67 -51.18
N ALA A 11 -30.86 -34.49 -50.14
CA ALA A 11 -31.17 -34.02 -48.79
C ALA A 11 -29.87 -33.53 -48.13
N ILE A 12 -29.62 -32.24 -48.17
CA ILE A 12 -28.54 -31.61 -47.41
C ILE A 12 -29.07 -31.36 -46.01
N GLY A 13 -28.73 -32.23 -45.07
CA GLY A 13 -28.92 -32.05 -43.65
C GLY A 13 -27.88 -31.05 -43.11
N ALA A 14 -28.30 -29.81 -42.89
CA ALA A 14 -27.48 -28.83 -42.16
C ALA A 14 -27.50 -29.19 -40.66
N ALA A 15 -26.49 -29.94 -40.23
CA ALA A 15 -26.22 -30.13 -38.80
C ALA A 15 -25.61 -28.84 -38.28
N LEU A 16 -26.42 -27.99 -37.65
CA LEU A 16 -26.01 -26.80 -36.95
C LEU A 16 -25.35 -27.27 -35.65
N CYS A 17 -24.03 -27.41 -35.61
CA CYS A 17 -23.26 -27.59 -34.38
C CYS A 17 -23.30 -26.29 -33.57
N LEU A 18 -24.22 -26.19 -32.62
CA LEU A 18 -24.22 -25.21 -31.56
C LEU A 18 -23.05 -25.55 -30.59
N LEU A 19 -21.88 -25.01 -30.87
CA LEU A 19 -20.78 -24.94 -29.92
C LEU A 19 -21.20 -23.94 -28.83
N VAL A 20 -21.85 -24.43 -27.78
CA VAL A 20 -22.00 -23.71 -26.55
C VAL A 20 -20.60 -23.60 -25.91
N ALA A 21 -19.93 -22.48 -26.11
CA ALA A 21 -18.74 -22.14 -25.38
C ALA A 21 -19.14 -22.03 -23.91
N GLN A 22 -18.94 -23.07 -23.13
CA GLN A 22 -18.97 -23.00 -21.69
C GLN A 22 -17.79 -22.10 -21.29
N ALA A 23 -18.07 -20.84 -21.03
CA ALA A 23 -17.15 -19.99 -20.31
C ALA A 23 -16.90 -20.67 -18.97
N GLN A 24 -15.75 -21.32 -18.82
CA GLN A 24 -15.28 -21.80 -17.54
C GLN A 24 -15.20 -20.57 -16.63
N GLN A 25 -16.17 -20.42 -15.77
CA GLN A 25 -16.09 -19.46 -14.67
C GLN A 25 -14.82 -19.81 -13.89
N ALA A 26 -13.87 -18.90 -13.86
CA ALA A 26 -12.72 -19.03 -12.99
C ALA A 26 -13.23 -19.38 -11.58
N PRO A 27 -12.63 -20.36 -10.90
CA PRO A 27 -13.05 -20.76 -9.57
C PRO A 27 -13.13 -19.49 -8.69
N ALA A 28 -14.25 -19.31 -8.00
CA ALA A 28 -14.45 -18.19 -7.10
C ALA A 28 -13.25 -18.13 -6.16
N ALA A 29 -12.57 -16.98 -6.12
CA ALA A 29 -11.42 -16.79 -5.27
C ALA A 29 -11.82 -17.15 -3.84
N LYS A 30 -11.04 -18.01 -3.18
CA LYS A 30 -11.28 -18.36 -1.78
C LYS A 30 -11.28 -17.07 -0.96
N PRO A 31 -12.20 -16.89 -0.01
CA PRO A 31 -12.23 -15.70 0.82
C PRO A 31 -10.87 -15.56 1.52
N VAL A 32 -10.18 -14.48 1.24
CA VAL A 32 -8.87 -14.17 1.81
C VAL A 32 -9.07 -13.77 3.26
N LYS A 33 -8.32 -14.39 4.16
CA LYS A 33 -8.29 -13.95 5.56
C LYS A 33 -7.42 -12.71 5.66
N LEU A 34 -8.05 -11.52 5.73
CA LEU A 34 -7.35 -10.28 6.04
C LEU A 34 -7.09 -10.21 7.55
N TYR A 35 -5.82 -10.15 7.92
CA TYR A 35 -5.35 -9.83 9.27
C TYR A 35 -4.65 -8.45 9.32
N ASN A 36 -4.44 -7.80 8.17
CA ASN A 36 -4.10 -6.39 8.09
C ASN A 36 -5.36 -5.54 8.30
N THR A 37 -5.60 -5.14 9.53
CA THR A 37 -6.79 -4.37 9.93
C THR A 37 -6.83 -2.98 9.31
N ALA A 38 -5.68 -2.34 9.06
CA ALA A 38 -5.61 -1.06 8.36
C ALA A 38 -6.05 -1.21 6.89
N LYS A 39 -5.58 -2.26 6.21
CA LYS A 39 -6.03 -2.57 4.84
C LYS A 39 -7.53 -2.85 4.80
N GLN A 40 -8.04 -3.65 5.72
CA GLN A 40 -9.47 -3.94 5.82
C GLN A 40 -10.29 -2.66 6.01
N LYS A 41 -9.89 -1.79 6.93
CA LYS A 41 -10.56 -0.52 7.21
C LYS A 41 -10.62 0.40 5.97
N MET A 42 -9.54 0.46 5.19
CA MET A 42 -9.53 1.22 3.92
C MET A 42 -10.44 0.62 2.85
N LEU A 43 -10.50 -0.71 2.73
CA LEU A 43 -11.43 -1.39 1.81
C LEU A 43 -12.91 -1.17 2.18
N GLU A 44 -13.19 -0.89 3.46
CA GLU A 44 -14.51 -0.48 3.95
C GLU A 44 -14.80 1.03 3.70
N GLY A 45 -13.89 1.74 3.03
CA GLY A 45 -14.04 3.18 2.76
C GLY A 45 -13.79 4.08 3.98
N LYS A 46 -13.00 3.62 4.94
CA LYS A 46 -12.65 4.37 6.14
C LYS A 46 -11.20 4.86 6.07
N GLN A 47 -10.96 6.03 6.65
CA GLN A 47 -9.60 6.58 6.78
C GLN A 47 -8.80 5.83 7.84
N VAL A 48 -7.49 5.72 7.61
CA VAL A 48 -6.53 5.12 8.55
C VAL A 48 -5.44 6.12 8.90
N PHE A 49 -5.07 6.13 10.18
CA PHE A 49 -4.12 7.05 10.76
C PHE A 49 -3.00 6.31 11.48
N SER A 50 -1.81 6.90 11.45
CA SER A 50 -0.65 6.37 12.16
C SER A 50 -0.05 7.36 13.15
N PHE A 51 0.81 6.83 13.98
CA PHE A 51 1.86 7.58 14.65
C PHE A 51 3.21 7.24 14.03
N THR A 52 4.16 8.18 14.09
CA THR A 52 5.51 7.98 13.58
C THR A 52 6.45 7.55 14.70
N GLN A 53 7.08 6.40 14.53
CA GLN A 53 8.13 5.88 15.42
C GLN A 53 9.49 6.09 14.75
N SER A 54 10.31 6.99 15.29
CA SER A 54 11.61 7.37 14.73
C SER A 54 12.80 7.06 15.66
N ARG A 55 12.56 6.35 16.76
CA ARG A 55 13.57 5.96 17.74
C ARG A 55 13.29 4.57 18.26
N MET A 56 14.36 3.88 18.72
CA MET A 56 14.23 2.62 19.44
C MET A 56 13.65 2.90 20.83
N ASP A 57 12.34 2.75 20.98
CA ASP A 57 11.60 2.86 22.23
C ASP A 57 10.41 1.89 22.24
N PRO A 58 10.62 0.64 22.69
CA PRO A 58 9.57 -0.38 22.70
C PRO A 58 8.36 0.00 23.57
N ALA A 59 8.58 0.70 24.68
CA ALA A 59 7.49 1.09 25.57
C ALA A 59 6.57 2.14 24.92
N ALA A 60 7.16 3.18 24.31
CA ALA A 60 6.40 4.18 23.56
C ALA A 60 5.70 3.58 22.34
N TYR A 61 6.36 2.66 21.61
CA TYR A 61 5.75 1.93 20.52
C TYR A 61 4.53 1.13 20.97
N CYS A 62 4.70 0.27 21.97
CA CYS A 62 3.62 -0.59 22.47
C CYS A 62 2.43 0.20 23.01
N GLU A 63 2.68 1.34 23.65
CA GLU A 63 1.60 2.22 24.13
C GLU A 63 0.86 2.87 22.95
N SER A 64 1.58 3.55 22.06
CA SER A 64 0.99 4.23 20.90
C SER A 64 0.23 3.28 19.99
N ALA A 65 0.74 2.07 19.80
CA ALA A 65 0.13 1.08 18.91
C ALA A 65 -1.27 0.59 19.36
N LYS A 66 -1.71 0.90 20.57
CA LYS A 66 -3.07 0.63 21.04
C LYS A 66 -4.10 1.58 20.45
N HIS A 67 -3.69 2.75 19.99
CA HIS A 67 -4.55 3.90 19.71
C HIS A 67 -4.64 4.27 18.23
N TYR A 68 -3.84 3.63 17.35
CA TYR A 68 -3.76 3.95 15.93
C TYR A 68 -4.06 2.73 15.05
N ASP A 69 -4.29 2.97 13.77
CA ASP A 69 -4.53 1.90 12.81
C ASP A 69 -3.25 1.22 12.35
N TYR A 70 -2.17 1.99 12.28
CA TYR A 70 -0.85 1.46 11.94
C TYR A 70 0.26 2.31 12.55
N THR A 71 1.45 1.71 12.65
CA THR A 71 2.68 2.39 13.03
C THR A 71 3.46 2.71 11.77
N TRP A 72 3.94 3.94 11.68
CA TRP A 72 4.90 4.35 10.66
C TRP A 72 6.31 4.33 11.26
N PHE A 73 7.04 3.23 11.08
CA PHE A 73 8.47 3.19 11.41
C PHE A 73 9.24 3.98 10.36
N GLU A 74 10.00 4.96 10.81
CA GLU A 74 10.66 5.92 9.96
C GLU A 74 12.14 5.58 9.80
N MET A 75 12.55 5.03 8.64
CA MET A 75 13.95 4.72 8.37
C MET A 75 14.63 5.72 7.42
N GLN A 76 13.87 6.47 6.64
CA GLN A 76 14.45 7.43 5.69
C GLN A 76 15.10 8.63 6.40
N HIS A 77 14.49 9.13 7.48
CA HIS A 77 14.93 10.33 8.19
C HIS A 77 15.22 10.08 9.67
N SER A 78 15.59 8.87 10.02
CA SER A 78 15.97 8.53 11.39
C SER A 78 17.17 7.58 11.41
N THR A 79 17.62 7.23 12.60
CA THR A 79 18.71 6.26 12.82
C THR A 79 18.19 4.87 13.20
N LEU A 80 16.90 4.59 12.97
CA LEU A 80 16.33 3.27 13.20
C LEU A 80 16.90 2.27 12.20
N GLU A 81 17.29 1.11 12.73
CA GLU A 81 17.73 -0.04 11.95
C GLU A 81 16.67 -1.14 11.97
N PHE A 82 16.75 -2.09 11.04
CA PHE A 82 15.83 -3.23 11.00
C PHE A 82 15.80 -4.02 12.31
N ALA A 83 16.95 -4.21 12.97
CA ALA A 83 17.04 -4.90 14.25
C ALA A 83 16.28 -4.18 15.39
N ASP A 84 16.24 -2.84 15.37
CA ASP A 84 15.49 -2.06 16.34
C ASP A 84 13.98 -2.26 16.15
N ILE A 85 13.54 -2.22 14.89
CA ILE A 85 12.14 -2.39 14.53
C ILE A 85 11.68 -3.81 14.82
N GLU A 86 12.49 -4.81 14.46
CA GLU A 86 12.25 -6.22 14.76
C GLU A 86 11.99 -6.44 16.24
N LYS A 87 12.85 -5.88 17.09
CA LYS A 87 12.73 -5.98 18.54
C LYS A 87 11.50 -5.25 19.07
N MET A 88 11.16 -4.07 18.54
CA MET A 88 9.95 -3.35 18.94
C MET A 88 8.69 -4.17 18.59
N ILE A 89 8.59 -4.71 17.38
CA ILE A 89 7.48 -5.56 16.96
C ILE A 89 7.37 -6.80 17.86
N ALA A 90 8.49 -7.47 18.16
CA ALA A 90 8.53 -8.64 19.01
C ALA A 90 8.14 -8.35 20.48
N THR A 91 8.28 -7.11 20.94
CA THR A 91 7.91 -6.71 22.32
C THR A 91 6.39 -6.68 22.52
N CYS A 92 5.62 -6.32 21.49
CA CYS A 92 4.15 -6.33 21.53
C CYS A 92 3.56 -6.84 20.19
N PRO A 93 3.69 -8.15 19.92
CA PRO A 93 3.42 -8.73 18.61
C PRO A 93 1.94 -8.68 18.20
N HIS A 94 1.04 -8.46 19.15
CA HIS A 94 -0.41 -8.38 18.91
C HIS A 94 -0.97 -6.97 19.15
N ALA A 95 -0.12 -5.95 19.03
CA ALA A 95 -0.60 -4.57 19.08
C ALA A 95 -1.62 -4.30 17.97
N PRO A 96 -2.69 -3.53 18.25
CA PRO A 96 -3.74 -3.26 17.25
C PRO A 96 -3.23 -2.57 15.99
N ALA A 97 -2.26 -1.65 16.13
CA ALA A 97 -1.69 -0.93 15.00
C ALA A 97 -0.80 -1.85 14.15
N ILE A 98 -1.06 -1.89 12.85
CA ILE A 98 -0.28 -2.66 11.88
C ILE A 98 1.11 -2.04 11.72
N PRO A 99 2.22 -2.79 11.91
CA PRO A 99 3.55 -2.26 11.67
C PRO A 99 3.80 -2.06 10.17
N MET A 100 4.20 -0.84 9.81
CA MET A 100 4.62 -0.44 8.46
C MET A 100 5.95 0.32 8.53
N ILE A 101 6.77 0.21 7.50
CA ILE A 101 8.07 0.89 7.44
C ILE A 101 8.12 1.83 6.24
N ARG A 102 8.54 3.09 6.45
CA ARG A 102 9.06 3.91 5.37
C ARG A 102 10.53 3.55 5.17
N LEU A 103 10.80 2.94 4.04
CA LEU A 103 12.13 2.49 3.64
C LEU A 103 13.00 3.66 3.14
N PRO A 104 14.33 3.53 3.12
CA PRO A 104 15.20 4.51 2.46
C PRO A 104 15.01 4.54 0.93
N ASP A 105 14.66 3.39 0.33
CA ASP A 105 14.52 3.23 -1.12
C ASP A 105 13.70 1.96 -1.49
N ALA A 106 13.72 1.58 -2.77
CA ALA A 106 13.03 0.39 -3.32
C ALA A 106 13.95 -0.83 -3.51
N GLN A 107 15.12 -0.88 -2.87
CA GLN A 107 16.05 -1.99 -3.08
C GLN A 107 15.51 -3.30 -2.49
N GLU A 108 15.81 -4.41 -3.19
CA GLU A 108 15.38 -5.76 -2.83
C GLU A 108 15.66 -6.08 -1.36
N TRP A 109 16.88 -5.85 -0.90
CA TRP A 109 17.29 -6.25 0.45
C TRP A 109 16.59 -5.44 1.55
N HIS A 110 16.30 -4.15 1.32
CA HIS A 110 15.53 -3.32 2.25
C HIS A 110 14.10 -3.85 2.39
N ILE A 111 13.44 -4.14 1.26
CA ILE A 111 12.08 -4.66 1.24
C ILE A 111 12.02 -6.06 1.84
N GLN A 112 13.01 -6.90 1.51
CA GLN A 112 13.12 -8.26 2.05
C GLN A 112 13.25 -8.26 3.58
N HIS A 113 14.18 -7.48 4.14
CA HIS A 113 14.33 -7.36 5.58
C HIS A 113 13.07 -6.83 6.26
N ALA A 114 12.46 -5.76 5.72
CA ALA A 114 11.23 -5.21 6.26
C ALA A 114 10.12 -6.27 6.36
N THR A 115 9.92 -7.04 5.28
CA THR A 115 8.86 -8.06 5.26
C THR A 115 9.15 -9.24 6.17
N ASP A 116 10.41 -9.61 6.38
CA ASP A 116 10.81 -10.74 7.22
C ASP A 116 10.72 -10.43 8.73
N ILE A 117 10.86 -9.17 9.13
CA ILE A 117 10.66 -8.78 10.53
C ILE A 117 9.19 -8.59 10.93
N GLY A 118 8.25 -8.85 10.02
CA GLY A 118 6.82 -8.95 10.34
C GLY A 118 5.97 -7.72 10.04
N VAL A 119 6.45 -6.75 9.25
CA VAL A 119 5.60 -5.65 8.81
C VAL A 119 4.57 -6.13 7.78
N LEU A 120 3.43 -5.48 7.76
CA LEU A 120 2.36 -5.70 6.76
C LEU A 120 2.21 -4.54 5.79
N GLY A 121 3.18 -3.64 5.77
CA GLY A 121 3.22 -2.58 4.78
C GLY A 121 4.58 -1.93 4.68
N ILE A 122 4.89 -1.50 3.47
CA ILE A 122 6.07 -0.70 3.15
C ILE A 122 5.65 0.59 2.48
N VAL A 123 6.41 1.64 2.76
CA VAL A 123 6.29 2.94 2.07
C VAL A 123 7.61 3.22 1.38
N VAL A 124 7.59 3.34 0.07
CA VAL A 124 8.76 3.67 -0.74
C VAL A 124 8.71 5.16 -1.11
N PRO A 125 9.71 5.94 -0.68
CA PRO A 125 9.77 7.37 -0.96
C PRO A 125 10.28 7.66 -2.38
N THR A 126 10.06 8.87 -2.86
CA THR A 126 10.64 9.44 -4.10
C THR A 126 10.45 8.51 -5.31
N VAL A 127 9.21 8.05 -5.52
CA VAL A 127 8.91 7.19 -6.67
C VAL A 127 8.61 8.08 -7.88
N ASP A 128 9.61 8.21 -8.75
CA ASP A 128 9.57 9.09 -9.91
C ASP A 128 9.21 8.39 -11.21
N ASP A 129 9.30 7.07 -11.25
CA ASP A 129 9.09 6.28 -12.45
C ASP A 129 8.45 4.91 -12.18
N VAL A 130 8.04 4.26 -13.26
CA VAL A 130 7.38 2.95 -13.25
C VAL A 130 8.31 1.84 -12.77
N ASP A 131 9.61 1.94 -13.05
CA ASP A 131 10.56 0.87 -12.71
C ASP A 131 10.76 0.82 -11.19
N ARG A 132 10.88 1.99 -10.54
CA ARG A 132 10.94 2.06 -9.08
C ARG A 132 9.63 1.55 -8.42
N ALA A 133 8.49 1.88 -9.00
CA ALA A 133 7.20 1.33 -8.54
C ALA A 133 7.12 -0.20 -8.72
N ARG A 134 7.63 -0.74 -9.84
CA ARG A 134 7.72 -2.18 -10.07
C ARG A 134 8.64 -2.87 -9.07
N GLU A 135 9.79 -2.28 -8.74
CA GLU A 135 10.69 -2.82 -7.71
C GLU A 135 9.98 -2.87 -6.35
N ALA A 136 9.30 -1.80 -5.95
CA ALA A 136 8.51 -1.78 -4.71
C ALA A 136 7.48 -2.92 -4.65
N ALA A 137 6.73 -3.13 -5.72
CA ALA A 137 5.69 -4.15 -5.78
C ALA A 137 6.25 -5.58 -5.81
N ARG A 138 7.30 -5.82 -6.62
CA ARG A 138 7.81 -7.18 -6.89
C ARG A 138 8.54 -7.78 -5.70
N TRP A 139 9.27 -6.99 -4.93
CA TRP A 139 10.04 -7.50 -3.81
C TRP A 139 9.21 -7.69 -2.53
N ALA A 140 8.03 -7.06 -2.47
CA ALA A 140 7.13 -7.18 -1.32
C ALA A 140 6.27 -8.45 -1.33
N ARG A 141 6.13 -9.15 -2.46
CA ARG A 141 5.22 -10.28 -2.63
C ARG A 141 5.93 -11.53 -3.13
N TYR A 142 5.39 -12.69 -2.75
CA TYR A 142 5.87 -13.98 -3.24
C TYR A 142 5.44 -14.28 -4.68
N PRO A 143 6.12 -15.19 -5.40
CA PRO A 143 5.60 -15.69 -6.67
C PRO A 143 4.21 -16.33 -6.51
N PRO A 144 3.29 -16.17 -7.47
CA PRO A 144 3.50 -15.55 -8.79
C PRO A 144 3.32 -14.03 -8.82
N ASN A 145 2.87 -13.39 -7.73
CA ASN A 145 2.53 -11.96 -7.67
C ASN A 145 3.76 -11.04 -7.60
N GLY A 146 4.89 -11.57 -7.17
CA GLY A 146 6.14 -10.85 -7.02
C GLY A 146 7.34 -11.78 -7.07
N ARG A 147 8.43 -11.36 -6.41
CA ARG A 147 9.71 -12.08 -6.44
C ARG A 147 10.41 -12.11 -5.07
N ARG A 148 9.65 -11.91 -3.98
CA ARG A 148 10.18 -12.02 -2.63
C ARG A 148 10.83 -13.40 -2.43
N SER A 149 12.03 -13.43 -1.84
CA SER A 149 12.71 -14.66 -1.47
C SER A 149 11.93 -15.41 -0.38
N SER A 150 12.14 -16.72 -0.28
CA SER A 150 11.35 -17.60 0.59
C SER A 150 11.65 -17.47 2.09
N GLY A 151 12.58 -16.61 2.48
CA GLY A 151 12.79 -16.23 3.88
C GLY A 151 11.53 -15.63 4.50
N GLN A 152 11.39 -15.74 5.80
CA GLN A 152 10.20 -15.25 6.52
C GLN A 152 10.55 -14.60 7.86
N GLY A 153 11.79 -14.76 8.36
CA GLY A 153 12.21 -14.22 9.64
C GLY A 153 11.24 -14.54 10.78
N GLN A 154 10.93 -13.54 11.60
CA GLN A 154 9.97 -13.68 12.70
C GLN A 154 8.49 -13.49 12.24
N ALA A 155 8.23 -13.07 11.01
CA ALA A 155 6.89 -12.68 10.56
C ALA A 155 5.80 -13.73 10.79
N PRO A 156 5.97 -15.04 10.48
CA PRO A 156 4.94 -16.04 10.75
C PRO A 156 4.59 -16.14 12.24
N SER A 157 5.59 -16.02 13.12
CA SER A 157 5.39 -16.06 14.58
C SER A 157 4.61 -14.83 15.07
N ILE A 158 4.96 -13.64 14.60
CA ILE A 158 4.27 -12.38 14.95
C ILE A 158 2.79 -12.46 14.58
N TRP A 159 2.46 -13.04 13.44
CA TRP A 159 1.07 -13.14 12.97
C TRP A 159 0.37 -14.44 13.40
N GLY A 160 1.02 -15.29 14.19
CA GLY A 160 0.45 -16.56 14.68
C GLY A 160 0.05 -17.51 13.54
N ILE A 161 0.79 -17.51 12.44
CA ILE A 161 0.50 -18.29 11.23
C ILE A 161 1.72 -19.15 10.92
N ASN A 162 1.52 -20.45 10.62
CA ASN A 162 2.64 -21.28 10.18
C ASN A 162 3.21 -20.81 8.83
N GLY A 163 4.48 -21.12 8.56
CA GLY A 163 5.22 -20.57 7.42
C GLY A 163 4.57 -20.82 6.05
N VAL A 164 3.90 -21.96 5.84
CA VAL A 164 3.17 -22.27 4.60
C VAL A 164 1.93 -21.38 4.45
N ASN A 165 1.12 -21.29 5.50
CA ASN A 165 -0.09 -20.45 5.50
C ASN A 165 0.26 -18.96 5.43
N TYR A 166 1.35 -18.52 6.08
CA TYR A 166 1.85 -17.17 5.96
C TYR A 166 2.14 -16.83 4.51
N ARG A 167 2.91 -17.66 3.81
CA ARG A 167 3.26 -17.45 2.40
C ARG A 167 2.06 -17.38 1.47
N ASN A 168 1.01 -18.16 1.78
CA ASN A 168 -0.22 -18.21 0.98
C ASN A 168 -1.18 -17.04 1.24
N THR A 169 -0.98 -16.25 2.28
CA THR A 169 -1.91 -15.20 2.71
C THR A 169 -1.28 -13.80 2.79
N ILE A 170 0.05 -13.72 2.90
CA ILE A 170 0.73 -12.44 3.13
C ILE A 170 0.55 -11.45 1.98
N ASP A 171 0.55 -11.94 0.75
CA ASP A 171 0.43 -11.06 -0.43
C ASP A 171 -0.86 -10.24 -0.41
N ASP A 172 -1.97 -10.84 0.06
CA ASP A 172 -3.25 -10.15 0.20
C ASP A 172 -3.28 -9.19 1.39
N ASN A 173 -2.41 -9.43 2.39
CA ASN A 173 -2.30 -8.60 3.58
C ASN A 173 -1.21 -7.52 3.49
N MET A 174 -0.31 -7.62 2.51
CA MET A 174 0.73 -6.62 2.29
C MET A 174 0.14 -5.35 1.69
N LEU A 175 0.54 -4.20 2.25
CA LEU A 175 0.31 -2.88 1.67
C LEU A 175 1.62 -2.38 1.06
N VAL A 176 1.59 -2.08 -0.24
CA VAL A 176 2.68 -1.39 -0.92
C VAL A 176 2.24 0.03 -1.22
N VAL A 177 2.87 0.96 -0.53
CA VAL A 177 2.61 2.39 -0.62
C VAL A 177 3.77 3.06 -1.36
N VAL A 178 3.46 3.84 -2.39
CA VAL A 178 4.45 4.67 -3.09
C VAL A 178 4.20 6.14 -2.81
N MET A 179 5.28 6.89 -2.59
CA MET A 179 5.23 8.32 -2.31
C MET A 179 5.66 9.09 -3.56
N ILE A 180 4.77 9.93 -4.07
CA ILE A 180 5.05 10.88 -5.14
C ILE A 180 5.30 12.25 -4.50
N GLU A 181 6.49 12.78 -4.71
CA GLU A 181 6.95 13.98 -4.01
C GLU A 181 7.88 14.86 -4.86
N THR A 182 7.92 14.62 -6.19
CA THR A 182 8.67 15.42 -7.15
C THR A 182 7.83 15.75 -8.37
N PRO A 183 8.14 16.80 -9.14
CA PRO A 183 7.49 17.10 -10.41
C PRO A 183 7.58 15.95 -11.43
N THR A 184 8.67 15.18 -11.43
CA THR A 184 8.85 13.99 -12.28
C THR A 184 7.85 12.90 -11.90
N GLY A 185 7.72 12.60 -10.61
CA GLY A 185 6.73 11.64 -10.11
C GLY A 185 5.29 12.08 -10.42
N VAL A 186 4.98 13.39 -10.31
CA VAL A 186 3.68 13.94 -10.72
C VAL A 186 3.38 13.69 -12.19
N ALA A 187 4.37 13.89 -13.08
CA ALA A 187 4.20 13.65 -14.51
C ALA A 187 3.92 12.16 -14.81
N ASN A 188 4.51 11.25 -14.05
CA ASN A 188 4.39 9.80 -14.21
C ASN A 188 3.32 9.15 -13.30
N ALA A 189 2.53 9.94 -12.57
CA ALA A 189 1.67 9.46 -11.50
C ALA A 189 0.70 8.35 -11.92
N TYR A 190 0.15 8.41 -13.14
CA TYR A 190 -0.76 7.37 -13.64
C TYR A 190 -0.04 6.04 -13.91
N ASP A 191 1.12 6.10 -14.54
CA ASP A 191 1.90 4.91 -14.87
C ASP A 191 2.43 4.25 -13.60
N ILE A 192 2.89 5.04 -12.63
CA ILE A 192 3.30 4.59 -11.28
C ILE A 192 2.12 3.90 -10.57
N ALA A 193 0.97 4.58 -10.49
CA ALA A 193 -0.20 4.03 -9.83
C ALA A 193 -0.74 2.76 -10.51
N SER A 194 -0.59 2.64 -11.83
CA SER A 194 -1.08 1.51 -12.62
C SER A 194 -0.25 0.24 -12.44
N VAL A 195 0.90 0.29 -11.81
CA VAL A 195 1.74 -0.90 -11.58
C VAL A 195 0.98 -1.92 -10.74
N PRO A 196 0.85 -3.17 -11.23
CA PRO A 196 0.26 -4.25 -10.43
C PRO A 196 1.02 -4.45 -9.12
N GLY A 197 0.27 -4.53 -8.02
CA GLY A 197 0.86 -4.70 -6.70
C GLY A 197 1.10 -3.40 -5.93
N ILE A 198 0.92 -2.22 -6.51
CA ILE A 198 0.77 -0.98 -5.76
C ILE A 198 -0.65 -0.94 -5.17
N ASP A 199 -0.79 -0.63 -3.89
CA ASP A 199 -2.07 -0.51 -3.19
C ASP A 199 -2.46 0.95 -2.97
N VAL A 200 -1.50 1.77 -2.55
CA VAL A 200 -1.72 3.17 -2.13
C VAL A 200 -0.70 4.09 -2.80
N VAL A 201 -1.16 5.25 -3.23
CA VAL A 201 -0.30 6.37 -3.66
C VAL A 201 -0.49 7.52 -2.70
N ILE A 202 0.61 8.01 -2.12
CA ILE A 202 0.58 9.16 -1.22
C ILE A 202 1.38 10.33 -1.77
N VAL A 203 1.02 11.53 -1.34
CA VAL A 203 1.78 12.76 -1.65
C VAL A 203 2.75 13.05 -0.52
N GLY A 204 4.04 13.16 -0.82
CA GLY A 204 5.07 13.68 0.08
C GLY A 204 5.09 15.21 0.03
N ASN A 205 4.24 15.84 0.86
CA ASN A 205 3.93 17.26 0.71
C ASN A 205 5.14 18.18 0.87
N ASN A 206 6.02 17.92 1.85
CA ASN A 206 7.18 18.76 2.11
C ASN A 206 8.17 18.73 0.93
N ASP A 207 8.49 17.53 0.47
CA ASP A 207 9.43 17.35 -0.63
C ASP A 207 8.83 17.84 -1.96
N LEU A 208 7.53 17.66 -2.17
CA LEU A 208 6.87 18.19 -3.35
C LEU A 208 6.93 19.73 -3.41
N THR A 209 6.78 20.44 -2.27
CA THR A 209 7.00 21.89 -2.23
C THR A 209 8.46 22.26 -2.50
N GLN A 210 9.38 21.52 -1.90
CA GLN A 210 10.82 21.74 -2.05
C GLN A 210 11.28 21.54 -3.49
N PHE A 211 10.97 20.40 -4.08
CA PHE A 211 11.43 20.04 -5.43
C PHE A 211 10.71 20.79 -6.55
N SER A 212 9.46 21.19 -6.34
CA SER A 212 8.75 22.01 -7.32
C SER A 212 9.07 23.50 -7.22
N GLY A 213 9.51 23.97 -6.06
CA GLY A 213 9.69 25.39 -5.76
C GLY A 213 8.36 26.14 -5.55
N TYR A 214 7.22 25.45 -5.58
CA TYR A 214 5.92 26.08 -5.38
C TYR A 214 5.48 25.99 -3.90
N PRO A 215 5.07 27.10 -3.30
CA PRO A 215 4.45 27.05 -1.97
C PRO A 215 3.19 26.18 -1.96
N ALA A 216 2.93 25.53 -0.83
CA ALA A 216 1.78 24.65 -0.68
C ALA A 216 0.41 25.30 -0.97
N THR A 217 0.34 26.63 -0.82
CA THR A 217 -0.88 27.42 -1.09
C THR A 217 -1.02 27.89 -2.53
N SER A 218 -0.02 27.63 -3.39
CA SER A 218 -0.05 28.08 -4.78
C SER A 218 -0.99 27.22 -5.64
N PRO A 219 -1.62 27.80 -6.68
CA PRO A 219 -2.44 27.04 -7.62
C PRO A 219 -1.67 25.91 -8.31
N GLU A 220 -0.40 26.12 -8.64
CA GLU A 220 0.46 25.13 -9.30
C GLU A 220 0.67 23.90 -8.41
N TYR A 221 0.90 24.12 -7.12
CA TYR A 221 1.04 23.03 -6.16
C TYR A 221 -0.28 22.25 -6.01
N GLN A 222 -1.41 22.96 -5.90
CA GLN A 222 -2.73 22.35 -5.79
C GLN A 222 -3.11 21.55 -7.05
N ASP A 223 -2.67 22.00 -8.24
CA ASP A 223 -2.83 21.28 -9.50
C ASP A 223 -2.01 19.96 -9.49
N MET A 224 -0.78 19.98 -8.98
CA MET A 224 0.03 18.77 -8.83
C MET A 224 -0.64 17.73 -7.93
N ILE A 225 -1.19 18.12 -6.78
CA ILE A 225 -1.95 17.19 -5.91
C ILE A 225 -3.16 16.63 -6.66
N THR A 226 -3.88 17.49 -7.36
CA THR A 226 -5.05 17.08 -8.15
C THR A 226 -4.68 16.09 -9.25
N LYS A 227 -3.54 16.27 -9.92
CA LYS A 227 -3.01 15.32 -10.91
C LYS A 227 -2.71 13.96 -10.30
N ILE A 228 -2.01 13.93 -9.16
CA ILE A 228 -1.72 12.67 -8.44
C ILE A 228 -3.02 11.99 -8.04
N TYR A 229 -3.96 12.73 -7.46
CA TYR A 229 -5.27 12.19 -7.06
C TYR A 229 -6.01 11.57 -8.25
N ASN A 230 -6.18 12.31 -9.34
CA ASN A 230 -6.89 11.84 -10.53
C ASN A 230 -6.21 10.60 -11.14
N ALA A 231 -4.89 10.59 -11.20
CA ALA A 231 -4.09 9.46 -11.67
C ALA A 231 -4.32 8.21 -10.80
N THR A 232 -4.26 8.39 -9.48
CA THR A 232 -4.47 7.32 -8.49
C THR A 232 -5.89 6.73 -8.60
N LYS A 233 -6.90 7.58 -8.67
CA LYS A 233 -8.31 7.14 -8.82
C LYS A 233 -8.55 6.44 -10.15
N LYS A 234 -8.00 6.96 -11.24
CA LYS A 234 -8.08 6.33 -12.57
C LYS A 234 -7.44 4.95 -12.59
N ALA A 235 -6.35 4.75 -11.86
CA ALA A 235 -5.69 3.46 -11.70
C ALA A 235 -6.42 2.51 -10.72
N GLY A 236 -7.51 2.95 -10.08
CA GLY A 236 -8.27 2.15 -9.10
C GLY A 236 -7.52 1.94 -7.78
N LYS A 237 -6.60 2.86 -7.42
CA LYS A 237 -5.78 2.77 -6.21
C LYS A 237 -6.30 3.70 -5.11
N ILE A 238 -5.83 3.45 -3.89
CA ILE A 238 -6.14 4.28 -2.73
C ILE A 238 -5.25 5.52 -2.75
N PHE A 239 -5.87 6.68 -2.56
CA PHE A 239 -5.14 7.94 -2.43
C PHE A 239 -4.90 8.25 -0.95
N GLY A 240 -3.72 8.79 -0.64
CA GLY A 240 -3.33 9.18 0.71
C GLY A 240 -2.43 10.41 0.73
N GLN A 241 -2.10 10.85 1.95
CA GLN A 241 -1.28 12.03 2.22
C GLN A 241 -0.24 11.70 3.30
N ALA A 242 0.99 12.18 3.14
CA ALA A 242 2.02 12.01 4.16
C ALA A 242 1.75 12.82 5.44
N ASN A 243 0.90 13.84 5.40
CA ASN A 243 0.62 14.68 6.56
C ASN A 243 -0.88 15.01 6.65
N PHE A 244 -1.53 14.54 7.72
CA PHE A 244 -2.95 14.81 7.95
C PHE A 244 -3.25 16.30 8.12
N THR A 245 -2.42 17.03 8.87
CA THR A 245 -2.60 18.47 9.10
C THR A 245 -2.58 19.26 7.79
N PHE A 246 -1.70 18.87 6.86
CA PHE A 246 -1.61 19.46 5.55
C PHE A 246 -2.85 19.11 4.69
N ALA A 247 -3.33 17.89 4.81
CA ALA A 247 -4.47 17.39 4.07
C ALA A 247 -5.81 18.02 4.51
N THR A 248 -5.96 18.40 5.78
CA THR A 248 -7.24 18.93 6.31
C THR A 248 -7.68 20.23 5.67
N GLY A 249 -6.77 21.01 5.12
CA GLY A 249 -7.08 22.25 4.37
C GLY A 249 -7.32 22.04 2.88
N HIS A 250 -7.05 20.84 2.35
CA HIS A 250 -7.20 20.55 0.93
C HIS A 250 -8.57 19.96 0.61
N PRO A 251 -9.26 20.39 -0.51
CA PRO A 251 -10.58 19.86 -0.88
C PRO A 251 -10.63 18.34 -1.03
N LEU A 252 -9.52 17.70 -1.42
CA LEU A 252 -9.40 16.25 -1.60
C LEU A 252 -9.09 15.45 -0.33
N SER A 253 -8.95 16.11 0.83
CA SER A 253 -8.63 15.42 2.09
C SER A 253 -9.69 14.38 2.49
N LYS A 254 -10.96 14.63 2.18
CA LYS A 254 -12.08 13.69 2.42
C LYS A 254 -12.01 12.43 1.56
N ASP A 255 -11.29 12.48 0.43
CA ASP A 255 -11.12 11.39 -0.52
C ASP A 255 -9.76 10.69 -0.36
N ALA A 256 -8.97 11.10 0.64
CA ALA A 256 -7.76 10.43 1.06
C ALA A 256 -8.08 9.47 2.21
N PHE A 257 -7.55 8.24 2.13
CA PHE A 257 -7.86 7.18 3.10
C PHE A 257 -6.65 6.71 3.91
N PHE A 258 -5.45 7.15 3.56
CA PHE A 258 -4.21 6.76 4.21
C PHE A 258 -3.41 8.00 4.62
N PHE A 259 -3.04 8.11 5.92
CA PHE A 259 -2.33 9.27 6.45
C PHE A 259 -1.18 8.86 7.35
N GLN A 260 0.03 9.40 7.08
CA GLN A 260 1.20 9.15 7.92
C GLN A 260 0.99 9.56 9.38
N ASN A 261 0.30 10.67 9.62
CA ASN A 261 -0.04 11.12 10.95
C ASN A 261 -1.52 11.51 10.98
N GLY A 262 -2.11 11.53 12.14
CA GLY A 262 -3.50 11.91 12.29
C GLY A 262 -3.99 11.75 13.73
N PRO A 263 -5.29 11.91 13.95
CA PRO A 263 -5.86 11.69 15.27
C PRO A 263 -5.78 10.21 15.66
N SER A 264 -5.62 9.93 16.94
CA SER A 264 -5.81 8.58 17.47
C SER A 264 -7.28 8.16 17.37
N ASN A 265 -7.54 6.85 17.32
CA ASN A 265 -8.89 6.31 17.17
C ASN A 265 -9.83 6.60 18.34
N ASP A 266 -9.28 6.94 19.51
CA ASP A 266 -10.00 7.10 20.77
C ASP A 266 -9.73 8.44 21.49
N GLY A 267 -9.05 9.38 20.83
CA GLY A 267 -8.70 10.68 21.38
C GLY A 267 -7.47 10.68 22.28
N TRP A 268 -6.75 9.56 22.38
CA TRP A 268 -5.51 9.46 23.12
C TRP A 268 -4.46 10.46 22.59
N GLN A 269 -3.66 11.02 23.49
CA GLN A 269 -2.56 11.91 23.16
C GLN A 269 -1.26 11.35 23.73
N PRO A 270 -0.15 11.34 22.97
CA PRO A 270 1.12 10.90 23.50
C PRO A 270 1.55 11.81 24.66
N PRO A 271 2.23 11.25 25.69
CA PRO A 271 2.80 12.05 26.76
C PRO A 271 3.73 13.15 26.23
N ALA A 272 3.72 14.32 26.86
CA ALA A 272 4.62 15.41 26.51
C ALA A 272 6.09 14.92 26.56
N GLY A 273 6.80 14.96 25.43
CA GLY A 273 8.17 14.46 25.30
C GLY A 273 8.31 13.00 24.86
N GLY A 274 7.23 12.24 24.73
CA GLY A 274 7.20 10.90 24.17
C GLY A 274 7.22 10.92 22.64
N GLY A 275 8.34 10.54 22.05
CA GLY A 275 8.53 10.42 20.61
C GLY A 275 8.65 11.75 19.87
N ARG A 276 9.55 11.87 18.88
CA ARG A 276 9.42 12.93 17.90
C ARG A 276 8.34 12.54 16.88
N GLY A 277 7.07 12.55 17.33
CA GLY A 277 6.01 12.99 16.48
C GLY A 277 6.26 14.47 16.20
N TYR A 278 5.98 14.95 15.02
CA TYR A 278 6.03 16.36 14.67
C TYR A 278 5.41 17.19 15.79
N PRO A 279 5.91 18.44 16.05
CA PRO A 279 5.43 19.26 17.13
C PRO A 279 3.91 19.35 17.06
N THR A 280 3.26 19.10 18.18
CA THR A 280 1.83 19.37 18.37
C THR A 280 1.52 20.78 17.87
N PRO A 281 0.49 20.99 17.04
CA PRO A 281 0.08 22.34 16.67
C PRO A 281 -0.20 23.12 17.94
N GLY A 282 0.62 24.14 18.27
CA GLY A 282 0.47 24.96 19.46
C GLY A 282 1.72 25.13 20.33
N ALA A 283 2.77 24.36 20.12
CA ALA A 283 4.06 24.63 20.76
C ALA A 283 4.82 25.68 19.93
N ALA A 284 4.39 26.95 19.99
CA ALA A 284 5.21 28.08 19.57
C ALA A 284 6.43 28.16 20.50
N ARG A 285 7.62 28.28 19.91
CA ARG A 285 8.82 28.73 20.62
C ARG A 285 8.72 30.21 20.90
#